data_1ce3ebd34d56b3d8fbc11f57f2420c57
#
_entry.id   1ce3ebd34d56b3d8fbc11f57f2420c57
#
_cell.length_a   1.000
_cell.length_b   1.000
_cell.length_c   1.000
_cell.angle_alpha   90.00
_cell.angle_beta   90.00
_cell.angle_gamma   90.00
#
_symmetry.space_group_name_H-M   'P 1'
#
loop_
_entity.id
_entity.type
_entity.pdbx_description
1 polymer ?
#
loop_
_entity_poly.entity_id
_entity_poly.type
_entity_poly.pdbx_seq_one_letter_code
_entity_poly.pdbx_strand_id
1 'polypeptide(L)'
;MVDKLLTKKNVSEVIDTIFRYCGQKETVIFCDRIKTLGFKHAFKAGISFGKDDLIIPKTKENLINDTKKRIEEYEKQYSDGLITRGEKYNKVVDIWSKCTDTVANEMMKEISSAEKIYPNGRIETNSVFMMADSGARGSPAQMKQLAGMRGLIAKPS
;
A
#
# COMPACT_ATOMS: atom_id res chain seq x y z
N MET A 1 -16.34 19.38 -18.69
CA MET A 1 -16.34 17.93 -18.93
C MET A 1 -15.20 17.34 -18.12
N VAL A 2 -15.40 16.24 -17.41
CA VAL A 2 -14.35 15.60 -16.60
C VAL A 2 -13.70 14.54 -17.46
N ASP A 3 -12.44 14.77 -17.87
CA ASP A 3 -11.65 13.84 -18.67
C ASP A 3 -10.39 13.43 -17.90
N LYS A 4 -10.59 12.71 -16.80
CA LYS A 4 -9.53 12.17 -15.97
C LYS A 4 -10.00 10.93 -15.20
N LEU A 5 -9.05 10.07 -14.83
CA LEU A 5 -9.34 8.92 -13.98
C LEU A 5 -9.91 9.40 -12.63
N LEU A 6 -11.10 8.91 -12.28
CA LEU A 6 -11.79 9.30 -11.05
C LEU A 6 -11.34 8.45 -9.86
N THR A 7 -10.17 8.75 -9.32
CA THR A 7 -9.75 8.26 -8.01
C THR A 7 -10.53 8.94 -6.89
N LYS A 8 -10.44 8.44 -5.67
CA LYS A 8 -11.10 9.04 -4.50
C LYS A 8 -10.85 10.55 -4.39
N LYS A 9 -9.61 11.01 -4.60
CA LYS A 9 -9.24 12.43 -4.57
C LYS A 9 -9.94 13.22 -5.68
N ASN A 10 -9.91 12.70 -6.89
CA ASN A 10 -10.51 13.35 -8.06
C ASN A 10 -12.05 13.41 -7.96
N VAL A 11 -12.69 12.40 -7.38
CA VAL A 11 -14.13 12.42 -7.08
C VAL A 11 -14.45 13.54 -6.09
N SER A 12 -13.67 13.71 -5.03
CA SER A 12 -13.85 14.80 -4.06
C SER A 12 -13.72 16.18 -4.71
N GLU A 13 -12.76 16.38 -5.61
CA GLU A 13 -12.59 17.62 -6.38
C GLU A 13 -13.80 17.91 -7.27
N VAL A 14 -14.36 16.90 -7.93
CA VAL A 14 -15.55 17.05 -8.76
C VAL A 14 -16.76 17.43 -7.90
N ILE A 15 -16.95 16.79 -6.75
CA ILE A 15 -18.04 17.13 -5.82
C ILE A 15 -17.91 18.56 -5.32
N ASP A 16 -16.71 19.01 -4.92
CA ASP A 16 -16.48 20.39 -4.50
C ASP A 16 -16.80 21.39 -5.62
N THR A 17 -16.39 21.09 -6.84
CA THR A 17 -16.70 21.90 -8.01
C THR A 17 -18.22 22.03 -8.24
N ILE A 18 -18.94 20.91 -8.19
CA ILE A 18 -20.40 20.94 -8.37
C ILE A 18 -21.08 21.70 -7.25
N PHE A 19 -20.62 21.55 -6.02
CA PHE A 19 -21.15 22.28 -4.88
C PHE A 19 -21.01 23.80 -5.06
N ARG A 20 -19.85 24.26 -5.52
CA ARG A 20 -19.59 25.71 -5.74
C ARG A 20 -20.41 26.31 -6.87
N TYR A 21 -20.63 25.57 -7.96
CA TYR A 21 -21.29 26.11 -9.14
C TYR A 21 -22.79 25.82 -9.19
N CYS A 22 -23.23 24.68 -8.66
CA CYS A 22 -24.62 24.22 -8.78
C CYS A 22 -25.40 24.21 -7.46
N GLY A 23 -24.71 24.40 -6.33
CA GLY A 23 -25.33 24.44 -5.01
C GLY A 23 -25.62 23.07 -4.40
N GLN A 24 -26.14 23.06 -3.18
CA GLN A 24 -26.28 21.88 -2.33
C GLN A 24 -27.19 20.81 -2.93
N LYS A 25 -28.36 21.18 -3.44
CA LYS A 25 -29.37 20.25 -3.95
C LYS A 25 -28.82 19.42 -5.12
N GLU A 26 -28.24 20.07 -6.10
CA GLU A 26 -27.66 19.40 -7.28
C GLU A 26 -26.47 18.52 -6.91
N THR A 27 -25.70 18.91 -5.91
CA THR A 27 -24.58 18.11 -5.39
C THR A 27 -25.09 16.80 -4.79
N VAL A 28 -26.16 16.81 -4.01
CA VAL A 28 -26.74 15.58 -3.43
C VAL A 28 -27.24 14.65 -4.54
N ILE A 29 -27.97 15.18 -5.51
CA ILE A 29 -28.46 14.41 -6.67
C ILE A 29 -27.29 13.79 -7.45
N PHE A 30 -26.23 14.56 -7.67
CA PHE A 30 -25.02 14.07 -8.32
C PHE A 30 -24.36 12.93 -7.53
N CYS A 31 -24.20 13.08 -6.21
CA CYS A 31 -23.62 12.05 -5.34
C CYS A 31 -24.43 10.75 -5.38
N ASP A 32 -25.74 10.81 -5.38
CA ASP A 32 -26.60 9.64 -5.50
C ASP A 32 -26.47 8.95 -6.87
N ARG A 33 -26.38 9.72 -7.92
CA ARG A 33 -26.18 9.19 -9.27
C ARG A 33 -24.82 8.50 -9.44
N ILE A 34 -23.75 9.13 -8.97
CA ILE A 34 -22.39 8.56 -9.06
C ILE A 34 -22.23 7.32 -8.20
N LYS A 35 -22.85 7.31 -7.01
CA LYS A 35 -22.94 6.14 -6.14
C LYS A 35 -23.61 4.96 -6.83
N THR A 36 -24.78 5.19 -7.42
CA THR A 36 -25.55 4.15 -8.13
C THR A 36 -24.78 3.61 -9.33
N LEU A 37 -24.13 4.50 -10.09
CA LEU A 37 -23.27 4.13 -11.20
C LEU A 37 -22.08 3.27 -10.74
N GLY A 38 -21.43 3.68 -9.66
CA GLY A 38 -20.30 2.97 -9.06
C GLY A 38 -20.68 1.56 -8.62
N PHE A 39 -21.78 1.40 -7.89
CA PHE A 39 -22.26 0.08 -7.47
C PHE A 39 -22.63 -0.82 -8.64
N LYS A 40 -23.29 -0.28 -9.66
CA LYS A 40 -23.63 -1.05 -10.87
C LYS A 40 -22.38 -1.60 -11.56
N HIS A 41 -21.32 -0.79 -11.71
CA HIS A 41 -20.10 -1.23 -12.37
C HIS A 41 -19.25 -2.13 -11.46
N ALA A 42 -19.18 -1.89 -10.17
CA ALA A 42 -18.50 -2.77 -9.22
C ALA A 42 -19.13 -4.17 -9.19
N PHE A 43 -20.45 -4.25 -9.19
CA PHE A 43 -21.18 -5.52 -9.29
C PHE A 43 -20.87 -6.26 -10.61
N LYS A 44 -20.90 -5.56 -11.73
CA LYS A 44 -20.59 -6.17 -13.05
C LYS A 44 -19.14 -6.62 -13.17
N ALA A 45 -18.21 -5.93 -12.53
CA ALA A 45 -16.80 -6.26 -12.57
C ALA A 45 -16.50 -7.55 -11.75
N GLY A 46 -17.30 -7.87 -10.73
CA GLY A 46 -17.14 -9.08 -9.93
C GLY A 46 -15.77 -9.15 -9.24
N ILE A 47 -15.25 -8.01 -8.77
CA ILE A 47 -13.92 -7.92 -8.14
C ILE A 47 -13.96 -8.64 -6.80
N SER A 48 -13.10 -9.64 -6.64
CA SER A 48 -12.85 -10.33 -5.38
C SER A 48 -11.36 -10.47 -5.16
N PHE A 49 -10.95 -10.67 -3.91
CA PHE A 49 -9.56 -10.91 -3.57
C PHE A 49 -9.44 -12.09 -2.60
N GLY A 50 -8.32 -12.76 -2.67
CA GLY A 50 -7.96 -13.86 -1.80
C GLY A 50 -6.58 -13.68 -1.18
N LYS A 51 -6.16 -14.63 -0.40
CA LYS A 51 -4.83 -14.67 0.22
C LYS A 51 -3.71 -14.59 -0.83
N ASP A 52 -3.90 -15.22 -1.97
CA ASP A 52 -2.88 -15.34 -3.02
C ASP A 52 -2.68 -14.05 -3.83
N ASP A 53 -3.56 -13.07 -3.67
CA ASP A 53 -3.42 -11.74 -4.26
C ASP A 53 -2.45 -10.85 -3.47
N LEU A 54 -2.12 -11.23 -2.23
CA LEU A 54 -1.10 -10.60 -1.41
C LEU A 54 0.27 -11.21 -1.72
N ILE A 55 0.92 -10.68 -2.74
CA ILE A 55 2.20 -11.18 -3.22
C ILE A 55 3.32 -10.76 -2.27
N ILE A 56 4.07 -11.76 -1.78
CA ILE A 56 5.25 -11.51 -0.96
C ILE A 56 6.46 -11.36 -1.89
N PRO A 57 7.24 -10.25 -1.80
CA PRO A 57 8.38 -10.03 -2.67
C PRO A 57 9.42 -11.15 -2.55
N LYS A 58 9.90 -11.65 -3.66
CA LYS A 58 10.96 -12.68 -3.69
C LYS A 58 12.28 -12.18 -3.11
N THR A 59 12.52 -10.89 -3.19
CA THR A 59 13.71 -10.21 -2.65
C THR A 59 13.68 -10.04 -1.13
N LYS A 60 12.52 -10.25 -0.48
CA LYS A 60 12.33 -10.00 0.96
C LYS A 60 13.34 -10.73 1.85
N GLU A 61 13.58 -12.01 1.61
CA GLU A 61 14.50 -12.81 2.42
C GLU A 61 15.95 -12.29 2.32
N ASN A 62 16.38 -11.93 1.12
CA ASN A 62 17.72 -11.37 0.90
C ASN A 62 17.88 -10.04 1.64
N LEU A 63 16.90 -9.13 1.53
CA LEU A 63 16.92 -7.84 2.23
C LEU A 63 16.97 -8.00 3.75
N ILE A 64 16.22 -8.95 4.29
CA ILE A 64 16.24 -9.26 5.73
C ILE A 64 17.59 -9.83 6.16
N ASN A 65 18.16 -10.75 5.39
CA ASN A 65 19.45 -11.37 5.72
C ASN A 65 20.60 -10.36 5.67
N ASP A 66 20.61 -9.46 4.70
CA ASP A 66 21.60 -8.38 4.63
C ASP A 66 21.44 -7.39 5.78
N THR A 67 20.21 -7.13 6.19
CA THR A 67 19.92 -6.29 7.37
C THR A 67 20.42 -6.95 8.64
N LYS A 68 20.22 -8.25 8.81
CA LYS A 68 20.73 -9.01 9.98
C LYS A 68 22.26 -8.97 10.06
N LYS A 69 22.96 -9.17 8.95
CA LYS A 69 24.43 -9.08 8.92
C LYS A 69 24.95 -7.71 9.42
N ARG A 70 24.31 -6.62 8.95
CA ARG A 70 24.67 -5.26 9.43
C ARG A 70 24.40 -5.06 10.91
N ILE A 71 23.36 -5.68 11.45
CA ILE A 71 23.05 -5.61 12.88
C ILE A 71 24.11 -6.38 13.68
N GLU A 72 24.56 -7.54 13.22
CA GLU A 72 25.65 -8.31 13.84
C GLU A 72 26.95 -7.49 13.89
N GLU A 73 27.27 -6.70 12.87
CA GLU A 73 28.39 -5.78 12.87
C GLU A 73 28.27 -4.72 13.97
N TYR A 74 27.08 -4.14 14.18
CA TYR A 74 26.87 -3.19 15.28
C TYR A 74 26.86 -3.85 16.65
N GLU A 75 26.44 -5.10 16.75
CA GLU A 75 26.56 -5.86 17.98
C GLU A 75 28.02 -6.10 18.35
N LYS A 76 28.85 -6.42 17.38
CA LYS A 76 30.29 -6.56 17.55
C LYS A 76 30.94 -5.23 17.97
N GLN A 77 30.64 -4.12 17.29
CA GLN A 77 31.14 -2.79 17.68
C GLN A 77 30.76 -2.42 19.10
N TYR A 78 29.57 -2.80 19.58
CA TYR A 78 29.14 -2.59 20.93
C TYR A 78 29.92 -3.46 21.92
N SER A 79 30.13 -4.74 21.63
CA SER A 79 30.91 -5.65 22.46
C SER A 79 32.40 -5.24 22.57
N ASP A 80 32.94 -4.66 21.50
CA ASP A 80 34.29 -4.12 21.42
C ASP A 80 34.42 -2.73 22.12
N GLY A 81 33.32 -2.19 22.67
CA GLY A 81 33.31 -0.91 23.36
C GLY A 81 33.40 0.33 22.45
N LEU A 82 33.24 0.17 21.14
CA LEU A 82 33.36 1.25 20.16
C LEU A 82 32.13 2.15 20.11
N ILE A 83 30.96 1.65 20.48
CA ILE A 83 29.70 2.40 20.49
C ILE A 83 28.96 2.20 21.80
N THR A 84 28.17 3.19 22.21
CA THR A 84 27.32 3.12 23.40
C THR A 84 26.04 2.30 23.14
N ARG A 85 25.38 1.88 24.22
CA ARG A 85 24.09 1.18 24.13
C ARG A 85 23.03 2.00 23.44
N GLY A 86 22.99 3.31 23.65
CA GLY A 86 22.04 4.22 22.99
C GLY A 86 22.29 4.34 21.50
N GLU A 87 23.55 4.47 21.09
CA GLU A 87 23.94 4.51 19.68
C GLU A 87 23.61 3.20 18.97
N LYS A 88 23.94 2.05 19.58
CA LYS A 88 23.55 0.75 19.05
C LYS A 88 22.03 0.69 18.79
N TYR A 89 21.23 1.05 19.81
CA TYR A 89 19.77 1.03 19.69
C TYR A 89 19.27 1.89 18.53
N ASN A 90 19.74 3.13 18.44
CA ASN A 90 19.33 4.05 17.36
C ASN A 90 19.74 3.54 15.98
N LYS A 91 20.95 3.01 15.83
CA LYS A 91 21.42 2.41 14.56
C LYS A 91 20.58 1.20 14.14
N VAL A 92 20.25 0.32 15.08
CA VAL A 92 19.42 -0.87 14.81
C VAL A 92 18.00 -0.47 14.40
N VAL A 93 17.40 0.51 15.09
CA VAL A 93 16.07 1.05 14.74
C VAL A 93 16.07 1.66 13.33
N ASP A 94 17.08 2.47 13.01
CA ASP A 94 17.21 3.13 11.69
C ASP A 94 17.35 2.10 10.57
N ILE A 95 18.17 1.08 10.74
CA ILE A 95 18.35 0.01 9.75
C ILE A 95 17.06 -0.78 9.53
N TRP A 96 16.34 -1.16 10.58
CA TRP A 96 15.08 -1.86 10.45
C TRP A 96 14.00 -0.99 9.79
N SER A 97 13.97 0.30 10.08
CA SER A 97 13.06 1.24 9.41
C SER A 97 13.34 1.29 7.91
N LYS A 98 14.60 1.46 7.51
CA LYS A 98 15.01 1.47 6.10
C LYS A 98 14.70 0.14 5.40
N CYS A 99 14.98 -0.98 6.04
CA CYS A 99 14.65 -2.30 5.51
C CYS A 99 13.16 -2.44 5.26
N THR A 100 12.34 -2.03 6.22
CA THR A 100 10.88 -2.07 6.13
C THR A 100 10.34 -1.24 4.96
N ASP A 101 10.90 -0.05 4.73
CA ASP A 101 10.51 0.82 3.62
C ASP A 101 10.96 0.27 2.27
N THR A 102 12.16 -0.34 2.21
CA THR A 102 12.65 -0.99 1.00
C THR A 102 11.78 -2.18 0.62
N VAL A 103 11.47 -3.05 1.57
CA VAL A 103 10.57 -4.21 1.36
C VAL A 103 9.17 -3.75 0.91
N ALA A 104 8.66 -2.65 1.50
CA ALA A 104 7.37 -2.09 1.10
C ALA A 104 7.36 -1.58 -0.35
N ASN A 105 8.43 -0.90 -0.76
CA ASN A 105 8.56 -0.38 -2.12
C ASN A 105 8.67 -1.52 -3.15
N GLU A 106 9.48 -2.55 -2.87
CA GLU A 106 9.57 -3.73 -3.74
C GLU A 106 8.24 -4.48 -3.82
N MET A 107 7.56 -4.67 -2.69
CA MET A 107 6.22 -5.27 -2.65
C MET A 107 5.23 -4.48 -3.52
N MET A 108 5.19 -3.16 -3.41
CA MET A 108 4.28 -2.33 -4.20
C MET A 108 4.59 -2.42 -5.70
N LYS A 109 5.86 -2.50 -6.09
CA LYS A 109 6.24 -2.72 -7.50
C LYS A 109 5.77 -4.09 -8.00
N GLU A 110 6.01 -5.16 -7.25
CA GLU A 110 5.59 -6.50 -7.65
C GLU A 110 4.07 -6.63 -7.74
N ILE A 111 3.33 -6.09 -6.76
CA ILE A 111 1.86 -6.12 -6.79
C ILE A 111 1.30 -5.28 -7.94
N SER A 112 1.89 -4.12 -8.24
CA SER A 112 1.43 -3.26 -9.34
C SER A 112 1.67 -3.87 -10.72
N SER A 113 2.72 -4.68 -10.87
CA SER A 113 3.07 -5.37 -12.12
C SER A 113 2.46 -6.77 -12.23
N ALA A 114 1.82 -7.27 -11.18
CA ALA A 114 1.23 -8.60 -11.16
C ALA A 114 -0.08 -8.63 -11.96
N GLU A 115 -0.01 -9.24 -13.13
CA GLU A 115 -1.16 -9.51 -13.97
C GLU A 115 -1.52 -10.99 -13.92
N LYS A 116 -2.80 -11.31 -13.75
CA LYS A 116 -3.31 -12.68 -13.88
C LYS A 116 -3.76 -12.89 -15.32
N ILE A 117 -3.09 -13.80 -16.02
CA ILE A 117 -3.47 -14.20 -17.37
C ILE A 117 -4.28 -15.49 -17.26
N TYR A 118 -5.55 -15.42 -17.66
CA TYR A 118 -6.43 -16.56 -17.69
C TYR A 118 -6.28 -17.36 -19.01
N PRO A 119 -6.64 -18.64 -19.03
CA PRO A 119 -6.54 -19.48 -20.24
C PRO A 119 -7.34 -18.94 -21.44
N ASN A 120 -8.34 -18.11 -21.20
CA ASN A 120 -9.15 -17.42 -22.21
C ASN A 120 -8.50 -16.13 -22.75
N GLY A 121 -7.26 -15.83 -22.38
CA GLY A 121 -6.55 -14.61 -22.80
C GLY A 121 -6.95 -13.35 -22.02
N ARG A 122 -7.83 -13.44 -21.01
CA ARG A 122 -8.19 -12.30 -20.17
C ARG A 122 -7.02 -11.96 -19.25
N ILE A 123 -6.63 -10.70 -19.26
CA ILE A 123 -5.65 -10.13 -18.35
C ILE A 123 -6.42 -9.42 -17.23
N GLU A 124 -6.11 -9.74 -15.99
CA GLU A 124 -6.70 -9.13 -14.82
C GLU A 124 -5.62 -8.56 -13.91
N THR A 125 -5.72 -7.28 -13.62
CA THR A 125 -4.85 -6.60 -12.67
C THR A 125 -5.13 -7.11 -11.24
N ASN A 126 -4.12 -7.11 -10.39
CA ASN A 126 -4.27 -7.54 -9.01
C ASN A 126 -5.36 -6.74 -8.28
N SER A 127 -6.39 -7.43 -7.77
CA SER A 127 -7.57 -6.80 -7.15
C SER A 127 -7.23 -5.99 -5.91
N VAL A 128 -6.23 -6.42 -5.12
CA VAL A 128 -5.78 -5.71 -3.91
C VAL A 128 -5.11 -4.39 -4.31
N PHE A 129 -4.26 -4.42 -5.33
CA PHE A 129 -3.65 -3.20 -5.88
C PHE A 129 -4.71 -2.25 -6.41
N MET A 130 -5.67 -2.73 -7.21
CA MET A 130 -6.75 -1.92 -7.77
C MET A 130 -7.55 -1.20 -6.69
N MET A 131 -7.90 -1.89 -5.60
CA MET A 131 -8.64 -1.30 -4.49
C MET A 131 -7.83 -0.24 -3.74
N ALA A 132 -6.55 -0.48 -3.52
CA ALA A 132 -5.67 0.46 -2.80
C ALA A 132 -5.34 1.69 -3.65
N ASP A 133 -5.04 1.51 -4.95
CA ASP A 133 -4.72 2.58 -5.88
C ASP A 133 -5.92 3.50 -6.13
N SER A 134 -7.10 2.94 -6.33
CA SER A 134 -8.34 3.72 -6.47
C SER A 134 -8.75 4.46 -5.19
N GLY A 135 -8.24 4.05 -4.03
CA GLY A 135 -8.63 4.56 -2.72
C GLY A 135 -9.98 4.05 -2.22
N ALA A 136 -10.54 3.02 -2.85
CA ALA A 136 -11.82 2.43 -2.46
C ALA A 136 -11.73 1.73 -1.11
N ARG A 137 -10.72 0.89 -0.92
CA ARG A 137 -10.47 0.18 0.34
C ARG A 137 -9.00 -0.23 0.46
N GLY A 138 -8.50 -0.16 1.70
CA GLY A 138 -7.10 -0.43 1.96
C GLY A 138 -6.21 0.80 1.69
N SER A 139 -5.01 0.73 2.21
CA SER A 139 -3.96 1.71 1.94
C SER A 139 -2.64 0.99 1.71
N PRO A 140 -1.67 1.62 1.05
CA PRO A 140 -0.32 1.04 0.92
C PRO A 140 0.30 0.64 2.27
N ALA A 141 0.03 1.42 3.32
CA ALA A 141 0.50 1.10 4.68
C ALA A 141 -0.11 -0.19 5.25
N GLN A 142 -1.40 -0.45 4.98
CA GLN A 142 -2.06 -1.69 5.40
C GLN A 142 -1.53 -2.89 4.60
N MET A 143 -1.33 -2.75 3.30
CA MET A 143 -0.74 -3.79 2.46
C MET A 143 0.69 -4.12 2.89
N LYS A 144 1.49 -3.09 3.23
CA LYS A 144 2.83 -3.23 3.80
C LYS A 144 2.84 -4.12 5.05
N GLN A 145 1.86 -3.96 5.94
CA GLN A 145 1.74 -4.77 7.15
C GLN A 145 1.37 -6.23 6.87
N LEU A 146 0.60 -6.51 5.83
CA LEU A 146 0.11 -7.85 5.50
C LEU A 146 1.10 -8.65 4.67
N ALA A 147 1.64 -8.09 3.61
CA ALA A 147 2.52 -8.79 2.67
C ALA A 147 4.00 -8.40 2.78
N GLY A 148 4.29 -7.20 3.28
CA GLY A 148 5.64 -6.71 3.51
C GLY A 148 6.17 -7.03 4.91
N MET A 149 6.44 -5.99 5.69
CA MET A 149 6.88 -6.08 7.08
C MET A 149 5.99 -5.22 7.98
N ARG A 150 5.70 -5.75 9.19
CA ARG A 150 4.88 -5.08 10.20
C ARG A 150 5.70 -4.00 10.89
N GLY A 151 6.35 -3.21 10.60
CA GLY A 151 7.03 -2.09 11.25
C GLY A 151 7.44 -2.31 12.72
N LEU A 152 8.18 -1.36 13.25
CA LEU A 152 8.65 -1.37 14.64
C LEU A 152 7.47 -1.12 15.59
N ILE A 153 7.42 -1.90 16.66
CA ILE A 153 6.38 -1.81 17.68
C ILE A 153 7.03 -1.31 18.99
N ALA A 154 6.49 -0.22 19.53
CA ALA A 154 6.91 0.27 20.84
C ALA A 154 6.45 -0.70 21.95
N LYS A 155 7.28 -0.89 22.97
CA LYS A 155 6.85 -1.60 24.17
C LYS A 155 5.77 -0.77 24.87
N PRO A 156 4.70 -1.41 25.40
CA PRO A 156 3.78 -0.70 26.26
C PRO A 156 4.56 -0.20 27.50
N SER A 157 4.24 1.04 27.88
CA SER A 157 4.82 1.70 29.06
C SER A 157 4.26 1.12 30.34
#